data_e843c3026be6e3d9ff2b6d4651366f71
#
_entry.id   e843c3026be6e3d9ff2b6d4651366f71
#
_cell.length_a   1.000
_cell.length_b   1.000
_cell.length_c   1.000
_cell.angle_alpha   90.00
_cell.angle_beta   90.00
_cell.angle_gamma   90.00
#
_symmetry.space_group_name_H-M   'P 1'
#
loop_
_entity.id
_entity.type
_entity.pdbx_description
1 polymer ?
#
loop_
_entity_poly.entity_id
_entity_poly.type
_entity_poly.pdbx_seq_one_letter_code
_entity_poly.pdbx_strand_id
1 'polypeptide(L)' 'MLRVANVKNEVALESVRDALDSLDMYYEHIRSEPDEDTFPQTAYFYVADNFADDVDNVMQRLAEEHGFEAEVL' A
#
# COMPACT_ATOMS: atom_id res chain seq x y z
N MET A 1 -7.68 6.26 4.34
CA MET A 1 -7.48 5.35 3.17
C MET A 1 -6.06 5.50 2.66
N LEU A 2 -5.41 4.39 2.37
CA LEU A 2 -4.08 4.38 1.74
C LEU A 2 -4.25 4.09 0.25
N ARG A 3 -3.65 4.95 -0.58
CA ARG A 3 -3.57 4.73 -2.03
C ARG A 3 -2.12 4.51 -2.42
N VAL A 4 -1.85 3.38 -3.08
CA VAL A 4 -0.51 3.03 -3.57
C VAL A 4 -0.56 2.96 -5.09
N ALA A 5 -0.02 3.97 -5.75
CA ALA A 5 -0.04 4.08 -7.20
C ALA A 5 1.24 3.53 -7.83
N ASN A 6 1.13 3.06 -9.06
CA ASN A 6 2.26 2.53 -9.82
C ASN A 6 2.93 1.32 -9.15
N VAL A 7 2.11 0.42 -8.65
CA VAL A 7 2.59 -0.87 -8.13
C VAL A 7 2.98 -1.73 -9.32
N LYS A 8 4.26 -1.98 -9.49
CA LYS A 8 4.80 -2.54 -10.74
C LYS A 8 4.65 -4.04 -10.88
N ASN A 9 4.60 -4.76 -9.77
CA ASN A 9 4.55 -6.21 -9.79
C ASN A 9 4.01 -6.76 -8.47
N GLU A 10 3.82 -8.08 -8.42
CA GLU A 10 3.30 -8.77 -7.25
C GLU A 10 4.21 -8.63 -6.02
N VAL A 11 5.53 -8.61 -6.23
CA VAL A 11 6.49 -8.48 -5.14
C VAL A 11 6.29 -7.15 -4.41
N ALA A 12 6.09 -6.06 -5.15
CA ALA A 12 5.82 -4.76 -4.56
C ALA A 12 4.50 -4.76 -3.78
N LEU A 13 3.46 -5.37 -4.32
CA LEU A 13 2.17 -5.47 -3.65
C LEU A 13 2.26 -6.26 -2.34
N GLU A 14 2.95 -7.40 -2.36
CA GLU A 14 3.16 -8.21 -1.17
C GLU A 14 3.97 -7.45 -0.11
N SER A 15 4.94 -6.65 -0.53
CA SER A 15 5.72 -5.83 0.40
C SER A 15 4.83 -4.82 1.13
N VAL A 16 3.84 -4.23 0.44
CA VAL A 16 2.86 -3.34 1.06
C VAL A 16 2.04 -4.09 2.10
N ARG A 17 1.52 -5.26 1.76
CA ARG A 17 0.73 -6.07 2.68
C ARG A 17 1.54 -6.51 3.89
N ASP A 18 2.76 -6.97 3.69
CA ASP A 18 3.63 -7.41 4.78
C ASP A 18 3.94 -6.26 5.74
N ALA A 19 4.15 -5.06 5.20
CA ALA A 19 4.40 -3.88 6.02
C ALA A 19 3.18 -3.52 6.86
N LEU A 20 1.98 -3.58 6.29
CA LEU A 20 0.75 -3.32 7.03
C LEU A 20 0.52 -4.38 8.11
N ASP A 21 0.80 -5.65 7.80
CA ASP A 21 0.73 -6.72 8.80
C ASP A 21 1.70 -6.48 9.95
N SER A 22 2.91 -6.01 9.66
CA SER A 22 3.93 -5.78 10.69
C SER A 22 3.59 -4.65 11.65
N LEU A 23 2.70 -3.74 11.27
CA LEU A 23 2.23 -2.68 12.14
C LEU A 23 1.19 -3.15 13.16
N ASP A 24 0.78 -4.42 13.08
CA ASP A 24 -0.18 -5.04 13.99
C ASP A 24 -1.48 -4.25 14.08
N MET A 25 -2.00 -3.85 12.93
CA MET A 25 -3.23 -3.09 12.82
C MET A 25 -4.21 -3.78 11.88
N TYR A 26 -5.49 -3.46 12.02
CA TYR A 26 -6.48 -3.91 11.07
C TYR A 26 -6.34 -3.11 9.77
N TYR A 27 -6.31 -3.80 8.65
CA TYR A 27 -6.37 -3.16 7.34
C TYR A 27 -7.18 -4.05 6.38
N GLU A 28 -7.59 -3.48 5.28
CA GLU A 28 -8.37 -4.20 4.29
C GLU A 28 -7.98 -3.72 2.89
N HIS A 29 -7.67 -4.67 2.00
CA HIS A 29 -7.42 -4.37 0.59
C HIS A 29 -8.76 -4.17 -0.09
N ILE A 30 -9.13 -2.93 -0.39
CA ILE A 30 -10.44 -2.57 -0.93
C ILE A 30 -10.55 -2.97 -2.40
N ARG A 31 -9.59 -2.52 -3.20
CA ARG A 31 -9.57 -2.81 -4.65
C ARG A 31 -8.22 -2.42 -5.24
N SER A 32 -8.00 -2.90 -6.46
CA SER A 32 -6.89 -2.45 -7.30
C SER A 32 -7.43 -2.06 -8.68
N GLU A 33 -6.83 -1.04 -9.30
CA GLU A 33 -7.21 -0.54 -10.61
C GLU A 33 -6.04 -0.69 -11.57
N PRO A 34 -6.26 -1.24 -12.79
CA PRO A 34 -7.55 -1.61 -13.39
C PRO A 34 -8.18 -2.86 -12.79
N ASP A 35 -7.37 -3.78 -12.24
CA ASP A 35 -7.82 -4.98 -11.52
C ASP A 35 -6.64 -5.53 -10.71
N GLU A 36 -6.87 -6.59 -9.93
CA GLU A 36 -5.86 -7.15 -9.03
C GLU A 36 -4.76 -7.93 -9.74
N ASP A 37 -4.99 -8.36 -10.97
CA ASP A 37 -4.06 -9.21 -11.71
C ASP A 37 -3.23 -8.45 -12.73
N THR A 38 -3.57 -7.19 -13.01
CA THR A 38 -2.90 -6.38 -14.02
C THR A 38 -1.92 -5.40 -13.36
N PHE A 39 -0.68 -5.40 -13.84
CA PHE A 39 0.34 -4.47 -13.38
C PHE A 39 0.84 -3.61 -14.54
N PRO A 40 1.24 -2.35 -14.30
CA PRO A 40 1.19 -1.69 -12.99
C PRO A 40 -0.25 -1.40 -12.56
N GLN A 41 -0.46 -1.35 -11.26
CA GLN A 41 -1.80 -1.11 -10.72
C GLN A 41 -1.75 -0.07 -9.60
N THR A 42 -2.92 0.50 -9.28
CA THR A 42 -3.12 1.34 -8.11
C THR A 42 -3.94 0.56 -7.11
N ALA A 43 -3.39 0.34 -5.92
CA ALA A 43 -4.05 -0.43 -4.87
C ALA A 43 -4.59 0.50 -3.79
N TYR A 44 -5.80 0.21 -3.32
CA TYR A 44 -6.48 0.98 -2.28
C TYR A 44 -6.67 0.11 -1.05
N PHE A 45 -6.26 0.63 0.11
CA PHE A 45 -6.38 -0.08 1.39
C PHE A 45 -7.10 0.80 2.40
N TYR A 46 -8.00 0.20 3.15
CA TYR A 46 -8.51 0.83 4.35
C TYR A 46 -7.48 0.67 5.46
N VAL A 47 -7.15 1.76 6.13
CA VAL A 47 -6.28 1.75 7.31
C VAL A 47 -6.90 2.65 8.37
N ALA A 48 -6.70 2.31 9.65
CA ALA A 48 -7.26 3.09 10.74
C ALA A 48 -6.57 4.46 10.84
N ASP A 49 -7.35 5.51 11.11
CA ASP A 49 -6.85 6.88 11.15
C ASP A 49 -5.74 7.09 12.18
N ASN A 50 -5.81 6.41 13.30
CA ASN A 50 -4.80 6.54 14.36
C ASN A 50 -3.45 5.92 14.00
N PHE A 51 -3.37 5.20 12.89
CA PHE A 51 -2.12 4.64 12.36
C PHE A 51 -1.63 5.38 11.11
N ALA A 52 -2.28 6.48 10.73
CA ALA A 52 -1.96 7.19 9.49
C ALA A 52 -0.48 7.58 9.39
N ASP A 53 0.11 8.10 10.46
CA ASP A 53 1.51 8.52 10.46
C ASP A 53 2.45 7.33 10.33
N ASP A 54 2.17 6.24 11.02
CA ASP A 54 2.99 5.01 10.96
C ASP A 54 2.93 4.40 9.56
N VAL A 55 1.73 4.37 8.98
CA VAL A 55 1.53 3.86 7.63
C VAL A 55 2.29 4.71 6.63
N ASP A 56 2.17 6.05 6.73
CA ASP A 56 2.86 6.95 5.84
C ASP A 56 4.38 6.74 5.88
N ASN A 57 4.96 6.68 7.07
CA ASN A 57 6.40 6.50 7.25
C ASN A 57 6.90 5.21 6.62
N VAL A 58 6.21 4.10 6.86
CA VAL A 58 6.58 2.81 6.31
C VAL A 58 6.44 2.80 4.80
N MET A 59 5.33 3.35 4.28
CA MET A 59 5.07 3.36 2.85
C MET A 59 6.06 4.23 2.08
N GLN A 60 6.51 5.35 2.66
CA GLN A 60 7.49 6.19 1.98
C GLN A 60 8.83 5.46 1.80
N ARG A 61 9.24 4.66 2.77
CA ARG A 61 10.46 3.85 2.63
C ARG A 61 10.30 2.78 1.54
N LEU A 62 9.16 2.10 1.54
CA LEU A 62 8.88 1.09 0.51
C LEU A 62 8.75 1.70 -0.87
N ALA A 63 8.19 2.91 -0.96
CA ALA A 63 8.07 3.64 -2.22
C ALA A 63 9.42 3.88 -2.86
N GLU A 64 10.42 4.26 -2.07
CA GLU A 64 11.78 4.45 -2.56
C GLU A 64 12.37 3.13 -3.06
N GLU A 65 12.11 2.04 -2.35
CA GLU A 65 12.65 0.72 -2.65
C GLU A 65 12.02 0.11 -3.90
N HIS A 66 10.71 0.25 -4.07
CA HIS A 66 9.95 -0.40 -5.14
C HIS A 66 9.50 0.54 -6.26
N GLY A 67 9.70 1.83 -6.11
CA GLY A 67 9.36 2.79 -7.16
C GLY A 67 7.88 3.09 -7.32
N PHE A 68 7.07 2.81 -6.29
CA PHE A 68 5.66 3.21 -6.31
C PHE A 68 5.46 4.55 -5.59
N GLU A 69 4.22 5.06 -5.65
CA GLU A 69 3.83 6.29 -4.96
C GLU A 69 2.74 5.96 -3.95
N ALA A 70 2.93 6.37 -2.70
CA ALA A 70 1.98 6.10 -1.63
C ALA A 70 1.46 7.40 -1.03
N GLU A 71 0.17 7.42 -0.74
CA GLU A 71 -0.50 8.58 -0.17
C GLU A 71 -1.58 8.12 0.82
N VAL A 72 -1.55 8.68 2.02
CA VAL A 72 -2.61 8.47 3.01
C VAL A 72 -3.62 9.61 2.86
N LEU A 73 -4.84 9.26 2.50
CA LEU A 73 -5.92 10.22 2.19
C LEU A 73 -6.76 10.53 3.42
#